data_80f1aed9f8532a808a92787c929d5442
#
_entry.id   80f1aed9f8532a808a92787c929d5442
#
_cell.length_a   1.000
_cell.length_b   1.000
_cell.length_c   1.000
_cell.angle_alpha   90.00
_cell.angle_beta   90.00
_cell.angle_gamma   90.00
#
_symmetry.space_group_name_H-M   'P 1'
#
loop_
_entity.id
_entity.type
_entity.pdbx_description
1 polymer ?
#
loop_
_entity_poly.entity_id
_entity_poly.type
_entity_poly.pdbx_seq_one_letter_code
_entity_poly.pdbx_strand_id
1 'polypeptide(L)'
;YFMDLHEDFLTAKKDKKLLIKPVIWGFLYNFLEIATYEIVALSLGHGEIFPQIMVAEALGSLVGAVLPTPGGVGGYEGSMVTVMYILGTNLAIASTVVIVTRVIVLLNTIISGYGFYQNAISKIGKADKKKVFEATKES
;
A
#
# COMPACT_ATOMS: atom_id res chain seq x y z
N TYR A 1 10.10 -9.44 24.63
CA TYR A 1 9.64 -8.79 23.38
C TYR A 1 10.76 -8.63 22.36
N PHE A 2 11.92 -8.06 22.72
CA PHE A 2 13.06 -7.91 21.80
C PHE A 2 13.76 -9.23 21.46
N MET A 3 13.79 -10.17 22.38
CA MET A 3 14.39 -11.51 22.17
C MET A 3 13.51 -12.36 21.25
N ASP A 4 12.20 -12.33 21.45
CA ASP A 4 11.23 -13.02 20.59
C ASP A 4 11.28 -12.50 19.16
N LEU A 5 11.37 -11.15 18.99
CA LEU A 5 11.53 -10.51 17.69
C LEU A 5 12.82 -10.93 16.98
N HIS A 6 13.91 -11.12 17.74
CA HIS A 6 15.19 -11.57 17.19
C HIS A 6 15.14 -13.03 16.73
N GLU A 7 14.50 -13.92 17.50
CA GLU A 7 14.33 -15.32 17.13
C GLU A 7 13.40 -15.48 15.92
N ASP A 8 12.32 -14.72 15.87
CA ASP A 8 11.42 -14.68 14.72
C ASP A 8 12.12 -14.19 13.46
N PHE A 9 13.00 -13.17 13.58
CA PHE A 9 13.81 -12.67 12.48
C PHE A 9 14.83 -13.70 11.98
N LEU A 10 15.49 -14.43 12.90
CA LEU A 10 16.43 -15.49 12.54
C LEU A 10 15.72 -16.68 11.88
N THR A 11 14.52 -17.01 12.32
CA THR A 11 13.69 -18.07 11.73
C THR A 11 13.21 -17.67 10.33
N ALA A 12 12.77 -16.42 10.14
CA ALA A 12 12.39 -15.89 8.84
C ALA A 12 13.57 -15.85 7.86
N LYS A 13 14.79 -15.58 8.36
CA LYS A 13 16.01 -15.58 7.55
C LYS A 13 16.38 -16.97 7.01
N LYS A 14 16.01 -18.05 7.72
CA LYS A 14 16.25 -19.43 7.28
C LYS A 14 15.32 -19.88 6.15
N ASP A 15 14.11 -19.35 6.11
CA ASP A 15 13.13 -19.69 5.06
C ASP A 15 13.03 -18.58 4.01
N LYS A 16 13.88 -18.70 2.97
CA LYS A 16 13.92 -17.74 1.85
C LYS A 16 12.55 -17.55 1.17
N LYS A 17 11.66 -18.56 1.18
CA LYS A 17 10.33 -18.47 0.59
C LYS A 17 9.42 -17.55 1.39
N LEU A 18 9.62 -17.49 2.72
CA LEU A 18 8.87 -16.60 3.60
C LEU A 18 9.19 -15.12 3.34
N LEU A 19 10.44 -14.82 2.98
CA LEU A 19 10.91 -13.46 2.67
C LEU A 19 10.63 -13.04 1.22
N ILE A 20 10.77 -13.95 0.26
CA ILE A 20 10.60 -13.62 -1.17
C ILE A 20 9.15 -13.24 -1.48
N LYS A 21 8.18 -13.91 -0.88
CA LYS A 21 6.77 -13.68 -1.18
C LYS A 21 6.30 -12.25 -0.84
N PRO A 22 6.54 -11.71 0.38
CA PRO A 22 6.23 -10.31 0.70
C PRO A 22 6.98 -9.30 -0.18
N VAL A 23 8.24 -9.59 -0.53
CA VAL A 23 9.04 -8.70 -1.39
C VAL A 23 8.43 -8.61 -2.79
N ILE A 24 8.04 -9.74 -3.38
CA ILE A 24 7.39 -9.75 -4.71
C ILE A 24 6.07 -8.98 -4.66
N TRP A 25 5.24 -9.19 -3.63
CA TRP A 25 3.99 -8.48 -3.46
C TRP A 25 4.19 -6.98 -3.24
N GLY A 26 5.20 -6.59 -2.45
CA GLY A 26 5.58 -5.20 -2.25
C GLY A 26 6.04 -4.53 -3.56
N PHE A 27 6.85 -5.22 -4.34
CA PHE A 27 7.28 -4.72 -5.64
C PHE A 27 6.12 -4.56 -6.63
N LEU A 28 5.22 -5.55 -6.68
CA LEU A 28 4.03 -5.48 -7.52
C LEU A 28 3.11 -4.33 -7.10
N TYR A 29 2.93 -4.13 -5.78
CA TYR A 29 2.15 -3.01 -5.25
C TYR A 29 2.72 -1.66 -5.68
N ASN A 30 4.03 -1.43 -5.48
CA ASN A 30 4.69 -0.19 -5.91
C ASN A 30 4.58 0.03 -7.41
N PHE A 31 4.73 -1.01 -8.20
CA PHE A 31 4.58 -0.92 -9.65
C PHE A 31 3.16 -0.47 -10.06
N LEU A 32 2.14 -1.04 -9.43
CA LEU A 32 0.75 -0.66 -9.68
C LEU A 32 0.45 0.76 -9.21
N GLU A 33 1.05 1.20 -8.10
CA GLU A 33 0.90 2.56 -7.61
C GLU A 33 1.50 3.57 -8.59
N ILE A 34 2.74 3.36 -9.05
CA ILE A 34 3.38 4.21 -10.07
C ILE A 34 2.55 4.22 -11.37
N ALA A 35 2.06 3.07 -11.82
CA ALA A 35 1.21 2.98 -12.99
C ALA A 35 -0.10 3.79 -12.83
N THR A 36 -0.66 3.84 -11.62
CA THR A 36 -1.85 4.64 -11.35
C THR A 36 -1.54 6.14 -11.47
N TYR A 37 -0.40 6.61 -10.95
CA TYR A 37 0.05 7.99 -11.14
C TYR A 37 0.23 8.35 -12.61
N GLU A 38 0.83 7.44 -13.39
CA GLU A 38 1.05 7.65 -14.81
C GLU A 38 -0.27 7.71 -15.60
N ILE A 39 -1.22 6.84 -15.30
CA ILE A 39 -2.55 6.86 -15.94
C ILE A 39 -3.25 8.18 -15.65
N VAL A 40 -3.17 8.70 -14.43
CA VAL A 40 -3.75 10.00 -14.08
C VAL A 40 -3.03 11.12 -14.83
N ALA A 41 -1.70 11.13 -14.90
CA ALA A 41 -0.93 12.10 -15.63
C ALA A 41 -1.28 12.10 -17.14
N LEU A 42 -1.35 10.93 -17.75
CA LEU A 42 -1.78 10.73 -19.14
C LEU A 42 -3.20 11.25 -19.37
N SER A 43 -4.13 10.98 -18.47
CA SER A 43 -5.52 11.45 -18.59
C SER A 43 -5.65 12.97 -18.53
N LEU A 44 -4.68 13.64 -17.90
CA LEU A 44 -4.56 15.11 -17.86
C LEU A 44 -3.74 15.68 -19.04
N GLY A 45 -3.24 14.83 -19.92
CA GLY A 45 -2.43 15.23 -21.09
C GLY A 45 -0.94 15.46 -20.76
N HIS A 46 -0.44 14.95 -19.66
CA HIS A 46 0.92 15.17 -19.14
C HIS A 46 1.72 13.89 -18.96
N GLY A 47 1.71 12.99 -19.94
CA GLY A 47 2.51 11.74 -19.89
C GLY A 47 4.04 11.97 -19.90
N GLU A 48 4.50 13.16 -20.28
CA GLU A 48 5.92 13.54 -20.26
C GLU A 48 6.53 13.63 -18.86
N ILE A 49 5.69 13.68 -17.80
CA ILE A 49 6.16 13.80 -16.40
C ILE A 49 6.44 12.45 -15.72
N PHE A 50 6.40 11.33 -16.43
CA PHE A 50 6.65 10.00 -15.88
C PHE A 50 7.97 9.87 -15.09
N PRO A 51 9.12 10.38 -15.59
CA PRO A 51 10.37 10.32 -14.82
C PRO A 51 10.29 11.06 -13.49
N GLN A 52 9.59 12.21 -13.46
CA GLN A 52 9.38 12.99 -12.25
C GLN A 52 8.50 12.23 -11.24
N ILE A 53 7.47 11.54 -11.71
CA ILE A 53 6.62 10.70 -10.89
C ILE A 53 7.43 9.59 -10.23
N MET A 54 8.28 8.87 -10.98
CA MET A 54 9.09 7.77 -10.45
C MET A 54 10.03 8.23 -9.32
N VAL A 55 10.71 9.37 -9.52
CA VAL A 55 11.64 9.90 -8.49
C VAL A 55 10.84 10.43 -7.29
N ALA A 56 9.74 11.13 -7.55
CA ALA A 56 8.90 11.68 -6.49
C ALA A 56 8.25 10.60 -5.63
N GLU A 57 7.81 9.51 -6.23
CA GLU A 57 7.23 8.36 -5.52
C GLU A 57 8.27 7.70 -4.61
N ALA A 58 9.47 7.42 -5.13
CA ALA A 58 10.54 6.81 -4.34
C ALA A 58 10.95 7.68 -3.13
N LEU A 59 11.07 8.99 -3.29
CA LEU A 59 11.40 9.90 -2.19
C LEU A 59 10.20 10.14 -1.26
N GLY A 60 9.00 10.24 -1.82
CA GLY A 60 7.75 10.41 -1.06
C GLY A 60 7.48 9.22 -0.14
N SER A 61 7.69 8.01 -0.62
CA SER A 61 7.51 6.79 0.18
C SER A 61 8.50 6.72 1.35
N LEU A 62 9.75 7.15 1.17
CA LEU A 62 10.72 7.27 2.26
C LEU A 62 10.29 8.28 3.32
N VAL A 63 9.82 9.46 2.90
CA VAL A 63 9.31 10.49 3.82
C VAL A 63 8.07 9.99 4.55
N GLY A 64 7.13 9.38 3.83
CA GLY A 64 5.92 8.82 4.42
C GLY A 64 6.18 7.70 5.44
N ALA A 65 7.24 6.90 5.24
CA ALA A 65 7.63 5.84 6.17
C ALA A 65 8.24 6.38 7.48
N VAL A 66 8.89 7.55 7.44
CA VAL A 66 9.54 8.16 8.62
C VAL A 66 8.55 9.01 9.43
N LEU A 67 7.54 9.58 8.79
CA LEU A 67 6.60 10.47 9.46
C LEU A 67 5.60 9.68 10.34
N PRO A 68 5.38 10.13 11.59
CA PRO A 68 4.49 9.46 12.53
C PRO A 68 3.00 9.74 12.27
N THR A 69 2.61 9.92 11.02
CA THR A 69 1.21 10.12 10.63
C THR A 69 0.60 8.81 10.12
N PRO A 70 -0.67 8.53 10.44
CA PRO A 70 -1.33 7.32 9.93
C PRO A 70 -1.28 7.27 8.40
N GLY A 71 -0.57 6.26 7.85
CA GLY A 71 -0.39 6.11 6.41
C GLY A 71 0.48 7.16 5.72
N GLY A 72 1.28 7.95 6.48
CA GLY A 72 2.14 9.00 5.93
C GLY A 72 1.37 10.20 5.35
N VAL A 73 0.07 10.31 5.64
CA VAL A 73 -0.82 11.34 5.05
C VAL A 73 -0.29 12.75 5.32
N GLY A 74 -0.25 13.56 4.30
CA GLY A 74 0.25 14.93 4.30
C GLY A 74 1.74 15.01 3.96
N GLY A 75 2.60 14.23 4.61
CA GLY A 75 4.02 14.25 4.35
C GLY A 75 4.42 13.55 3.06
N TYR A 76 3.82 12.42 2.77
CA TYR A 76 4.01 11.72 1.51
C TYR A 76 3.58 12.59 0.32
N GLU A 77 2.35 13.11 0.35
CA GLU A 77 1.80 13.94 -0.70
C GLU A 77 2.58 15.25 -0.88
N GLY A 78 2.91 15.92 0.23
CA GLY A 78 3.68 17.15 0.21
C GLY A 78 5.09 16.95 -0.34
N SER A 79 5.76 15.85 0.01
CA SER A 79 7.08 15.52 -0.53
C SER A 79 7.01 15.17 -2.01
N MET A 80 6.03 14.39 -2.46
CA MET A 80 5.84 14.09 -3.88
C MET A 80 5.66 15.37 -4.72
N VAL A 81 4.72 16.23 -4.32
CA VAL A 81 4.48 17.50 -5.02
C VAL A 81 5.74 18.36 -5.06
N THR A 82 6.45 18.45 -3.94
CA THR A 82 7.69 19.23 -3.85
C THR A 82 8.77 18.67 -4.77
N VAL A 83 8.99 17.37 -4.78
CA VAL A 83 10.00 16.73 -5.66
C VAL A 83 9.63 16.92 -7.12
N MET A 84 8.37 16.69 -7.51
CA MET A 84 7.93 16.92 -8.90
C MET A 84 8.13 18.38 -9.32
N TYR A 85 7.83 19.33 -8.43
CA TYR A 85 8.05 20.75 -8.69
C TYR A 85 9.54 21.09 -8.88
N ILE A 86 10.42 20.57 -8.02
CA ILE A 86 11.89 20.75 -8.14
C ILE A 86 12.41 20.17 -9.47
N LEU A 87 11.82 19.07 -9.93
CA LEU A 87 12.16 18.43 -11.21
C LEU A 87 11.52 19.11 -12.42
N GLY A 88 10.89 20.27 -12.24
CA GLY A 88 10.38 21.11 -13.32
C GLY A 88 8.92 20.89 -13.70
N THR A 89 8.18 20.05 -12.97
CA THR A 89 6.73 19.93 -13.19
C THR A 89 6.01 21.16 -12.61
N ASN A 90 5.01 21.67 -13.34
CA ASN A 90 4.18 22.77 -12.84
C ASN A 90 3.49 22.37 -11.52
N LEU A 91 3.51 23.27 -10.52
CA LEU A 91 2.96 22.99 -9.19
C LEU A 91 1.48 22.58 -9.22
N ALA A 92 0.67 23.20 -10.07
CA ALA A 92 -0.75 22.85 -10.18
C ALA A 92 -0.93 21.45 -10.77
N ILE A 93 -0.14 21.07 -11.77
CA ILE A 93 -0.17 19.73 -12.37
C ILE A 93 0.28 18.68 -11.36
N ALA A 94 1.44 18.89 -10.70
CA ALA A 94 1.97 18.01 -9.68
C ALA A 94 0.94 17.77 -8.55
N SER A 95 0.36 18.85 -8.02
CA SER A 95 -0.66 18.76 -6.96
C SER A 95 -1.91 18.01 -7.42
N THR A 96 -2.38 18.28 -8.65
CA THR A 96 -3.56 17.61 -9.19
C THR A 96 -3.33 16.11 -9.36
N VAL A 97 -2.21 15.73 -9.99
CA VAL A 97 -1.85 14.31 -10.19
C VAL A 97 -1.75 13.58 -8.86
N VAL A 98 -1.05 14.16 -7.88
CA VAL A 98 -0.86 13.52 -6.57
C VAL A 98 -2.18 13.37 -5.82
N ILE A 99 -2.99 14.43 -5.73
CA ILE A 99 -4.26 14.40 -5.00
C ILE A 99 -5.28 13.45 -5.65
N VAL A 100 -5.43 13.52 -6.97
CA VAL A 100 -6.39 12.65 -7.68
C VAL A 100 -6.00 11.17 -7.54
N THR A 101 -4.71 10.85 -7.71
CA THR A 101 -4.23 9.48 -7.52
C THR A 101 -4.48 9.01 -6.09
N ARG A 102 -4.21 9.87 -5.09
CA ARG A 102 -4.43 9.52 -3.68
C ARG A 102 -5.89 9.21 -3.38
N VAL A 103 -6.83 9.98 -3.92
CA VAL A 103 -8.26 9.69 -3.79
C VAL A 103 -8.62 8.34 -4.39
N ILE A 104 -8.10 8.02 -5.58
CA ILE A 104 -8.33 6.72 -6.24
C ILE A 104 -7.78 5.57 -5.39
N VAL A 105 -6.54 5.69 -4.90
CA VAL A 105 -5.89 4.66 -4.07
C VAL A 105 -6.64 4.47 -2.75
N LEU A 106 -7.06 5.54 -2.09
CA LEU A 106 -7.84 5.46 -0.85
C LEU A 106 -9.19 4.79 -1.06
N LEU A 107 -9.92 5.15 -2.11
CA LEU A 107 -11.19 4.50 -2.45
C LEU A 107 -11.00 3.01 -2.72
N ASN A 108 -9.99 2.65 -3.50
CA ASN A 108 -9.66 1.25 -3.76
C ASN A 108 -9.32 0.49 -2.48
N THR A 109 -8.55 1.10 -1.58
CA THR A 109 -8.17 0.51 -0.28
C THR A 109 -9.40 0.26 0.60
N ILE A 110 -10.34 1.22 0.68
CA ILE A 110 -11.58 1.08 1.43
C ILE A 110 -12.44 -0.06 0.86
N ILE A 111 -12.65 -0.09 -0.45
CA ILE A 111 -13.48 -1.10 -1.12
C ILE A 111 -12.87 -2.49 -0.94
N SER A 112 -11.57 -2.63 -1.20
CA SER A 112 -10.85 -3.89 -1.05
C SER A 112 -10.82 -4.35 0.40
N GLY A 113 -10.50 -3.45 1.34
CA GLY A 113 -10.45 -3.73 2.77
C GLY A 113 -11.80 -4.20 3.31
N TYR A 114 -12.89 -3.56 2.89
CA TYR A 114 -14.23 -3.99 3.26
C TYR A 114 -14.55 -5.40 2.73
N GLY A 115 -14.20 -5.70 1.47
CA GLY A 115 -14.38 -7.03 0.88
C GLY A 115 -13.60 -8.12 1.62
N PHE A 116 -12.34 -7.87 1.98
CA PHE A 116 -11.54 -8.80 2.78
C PHE A 116 -12.09 -8.99 4.18
N TYR A 117 -12.54 -7.92 4.84
CA TYR A 117 -13.15 -7.96 6.16
C TYR A 117 -14.41 -8.82 6.17
N GLN A 118 -15.32 -8.63 5.23
CA GLN A 118 -16.54 -9.45 5.10
C GLN A 118 -16.22 -10.93 4.86
N ASN A 119 -15.23 -11.23 4.02
CA ASN A 119 -14.80 -12.59 3.77
C ASN A 119 -14.19 -13.24 5.03
N ALA A 120 -13.41 -12.50 5.81
CA ALA A 120 -12.84 -12.98 7.07
C ALA A 120 -13.93 -13.30 8.08
N ILE A 121 -14.90 -12.41 8.31
CA ILE A 121 -16.03 -12.65 9.24
C ILE A 121 -16.86 -13.85 8.80
N SER A 122 -17.13 -14.00 7.51
CA SER A 122 -17.92 -15.14 7.01
C SER A 122 -17.23 -16.48 7.24
N LYS A 123 -15.88 -16.51 7.17
CA LYS A 123 -15.09 -17.72 7.47
C LYS A 123 -15.08 -18.06 8.95
N ILE A 124 -14.95 -17.05 9.82
CA ILE A 124 -14.97 -17.24 11.29
C ILE A 124 -16.34 -17.76 11.72
N GLY A 125 -17.41 -17.17 11.26
CA GLY A 125 -18.78 -17.60 11.58
C GLY A 125 -19.11 -19.01 11.09
N LYS A 126 -18.54 -19.47 9.96
CA LYS A 126 -18.67 -20.86 9.49
C LYS A 126 -17.87 -21.85 10.35
N ALA A 127 -16.66 -21.46 10.79
CA ALA A 127 -15.82 -22.29 11.64
C ALA A 127 -16.45 -22.51 13.03
N ASP A 128 -17.05 -21.46 13.58
CA ASP A 128 -17.71 -21.53 14.90
C ASP A 128 -18.97 -22.41 14.85
N LYS A 129 -19.81 -22.27 13.82
CA LYS A 129 -20.96 -23.15 13.58
C LYS A 129 -20.56 -24.62 13.43
N LYS A 130 -19.43 -24.90 12.75
CA LYS A 130 -18.94 -26.27 12.58
C LYS A 130 -18.51 -26.89 13.91
N LYS A 131 -17.80 -26.14 14.76
CA LYS A 131 -17.40 -26.58 16.10
C LYS A 131 -18.61 -26.88 17.00
N VAL A 132 -19.62 -26.01 16.99
CA VAL A 132 -20.86 -26.22 17.76
C VAL A 132 -21.60 -27.46 17.28
N PHE A 133 -21.69 -27.69 15.97
CA PHE A 133 -22.33 -28.86 15.39
C PHE A 133 -21.60 -30.17 15.73
N GLU A 134 -20.27 -30.19 15.71
CA GLU A 134 -19.46 -31.34 16.08
C GLU A 134 -19.63 -31.67 17.58
N ALA A 135 -19.59 -30.65 18.45
CA ALA A 135 -19.81 -30.83 19.89
C ALA A 135 -21.21 -31.38 20.24
N THR A 136 -22.23 -31.00 19.48
CA THR A 136 -23.62 -31.51 19.69
C THR A 136 -23.79 -32.95 19.21
N LYS A 137 -22.90 -33.46 18.37
CA LYS A 137 -22.97 -34.83 17.82
C LYS A 137 -22.25 -35.85 18.68
N GLU A 138 -21.38 -35.40 19.61
CA GLU A 138 -20.62 -36.23 20.55
C GLU A 138 -21.31 -36.35 21.92
N SER A 139 -22.41 -35.66 22.16
CA SER A 139 -23.24 -35.75 23.34
C SER A 139 -24.52 -36.58 23.07
#